data_6279677a03f378552e88a6ade00d09fa
#
_entry.id   6279677a03f378552e88a6ade00d09fa
#
_cell.length_a   1.000
_cell.length_b   1.000
_cell.length_c   1.000
_cell.angle_alpha   90.00
_cell.angle_beta   90.00
_cell.angle_gamma   90.00
#
_symmetry.space_group_name_H-M   'P 1'
#
loop_
_entity.id
_entity.type
_entity.pdbx_description
1 polymer ?
#
loop_
_entity_poly.entity_id
_entity_poly.type
_entity_poly.pdbx_seq_one_letter_code
_entity_poly.pdbx_strand_id
1 'polypeptide(L)'
;MSAFWGRNLAIADDSTILKFPQEINYVASGKGVETAVLYGDPSKPGLYVVRLKLPAGAKVMPHIHPGEARTMTVLSGTLYFGFGTEFDETKLKPYPAGTFFTELPTTPHFVAAKEGEVIFQATSIGPSGMIDSH
;
A
#
# COMPACT_ATOMS: atom_id res chain seq x y z
N MET A 1 18.06 39.08 -11.27
CA MET A 1 17.79 38.33 -11.85
C MET A 1 17.27 37.21 -11.32
N SER A 2 17.15 36.99 -10.53
CA SER A 2 16.58 35.91 -9.93
C SER A 2 15.45 35.32 -10.63
N ALA A 3 14.82 35.98 -11.49
CA ALA A 3 13.62 35.49 -12.08
C ALA A 3 13.82 34.28 -12.93
N PHE A 4 15.01 34.10 -13.51
CA PHE A 4 15.11 33.01 -14.44
C PHE A 4 15.30 31.67 -13.77
N TRP A 5 15.79 31.62 -12.58
CA TRP A 5 15.94 30.32 -11.98
C TRP A 5 14.58 29.72 -11.59
N GLY A 6 13.60 30.54 -11.32
CA GLY A 6 12.25 30.04 -11.14
C GLY A 6 11.73 29.39 -12.38
N ARG A 7 12.03 29.96 -13.54
CA ARG A 7 11.64 29.34 -14.79
C ARG A 7 12.28 28.00 -14.98
N ASN A 8 13.55 27.90 -14.67
CA ASN A 8 14.28 26.65 -14.85
C ASN A 8 13.68 25.54 -14.02
N LEU A 9 13.28 25.84 -12.81
CA LEU A 9 12.63 24.85 -11.98
C LEU A 9 11.33 24.36 -12.61
N ALA A 10 10.53 25.27 -13.11
CA ALA A 10 9.26 24.89 -13.72
C ALA A 10 9.46 24.06 -14.96
N ILE A 11 10.52 24.32 -15.72
CA ILE A 11 10.76 23.59 -16.96
C ILE A 11 11.36 22.25 -16.68
N ALA A 12 12.16 22.13 -15.65
CA ALA A 12 13.01 20.99 -15.47
C ALA A 12 12.26 19.74 -15.07
N ASP A 13 10.96 19.82 -14.74
CA ASP A 13 10.45 18.73 -13.97
C ASP A 13 9.13 18.20 -14.45
N ASP A 14 9.11 17.74 -15.70
CA ASP A 14 7.95 17.05 -16.27
C ASP A 14 7.71 15.70 -15.60
N SER A 15 8.72 15.14 -14.97
CA SER A 15 8.62 13.85 -14.32
C SER A 15 8.14 13.93 -12.87
N THR A 16 7.98 15.14 -12.35
CA THR A 16 7.46 15.31 -10.99
C THR A 16 6.05 14.78 -10.90
N ILE A 17 5.82 13.98 -9.87
CA ILE A 17 4.49 13.42 -9.61
C ILE A 17 3.85 14.24 -8.50
N LEU A 18 2.65 14.74 -8.78
CA LEU A 18 1.82 15.41 -7.77
C LEU A 18 0.40 14.91 -7.98
N LYS A 19 -0.15 14.25 -6.98
CA LYS A 19 -1.53 13.75 -7.03
C LYS A 19 -2.25 14.12 -5.75
N PHE A 20 -3.31 14.91 -5.89
CA PHE A 20 -4.19 15.17 -4.78
C PHE A 20 -5.07 13.93 -4.51
N PRO A 21 -5.62 13.79 -3.30
CA PRO A 21 -6.38 12.59 -2.97
C PRO A 21 -7.47 12.20 -3.98
N GLN A 22 -8.17 13.19 -4.53
CA GLN A 22 -9.25 12.92 -5.48
C GLN A 22 -8.75 12.51 -6.87
N GLU A 23 -7.44 12.65 -7.12
CA GLU A 23 -6.85 12.27 -8.40
C GLU A 23 -6.30 10.85 -8.40
N ILE A 24 -6.34 10.18 -7.26
CA ILE A 24 -5.80 8.84 -7.13
C ILE A 24 -6.85 7.84 -7.56
N ASN A 25 -6.51 7.05 -8.60
CA ASN A 25 -7.42 6.07 -9.17
C ASN A 25 -7.07 4.69 -8.66
N TYR A 26 -8.00 4.08 -7.93
CA TYR A 26 -7.83 2.74 -7.38
C TYR A 26 -8.43 1.73 -8.34
N VAL A 27 -7.76 0.61 -8.51
CA VAL A 27 -8.18 -0.49 -9.37
C VAL A 27 -8.35 -1.73 -8.50
N ALA A 28 -9.50 -2.40 -8.63
CA ALA A 28 -9.77 -3.60 -7.86
C ALA A 28 -8.83 -4.72 -8.27
N SER A 29 -8.27 -5.41 -7.27
CA SER A 29 -7.32 -6.49 -7.50
C SER A 29 -7.97 -7.86 -7.64
N GLY A 30 -9.22 -7.99 -7.21
CA GLY A 30 -9.88 -9.28 -7.08
C GLY A 30 -9.49 -10.05 -5.81
N LYS A 31 -8.65 -9.45 -4.96
CA LYS A 31 -8.17 -10.04 -3.71
C LYS A 31 -8.68 -9.32 -2.47
N GLY A 32 -9.71 -8.48 -2.62
CA GLY A 32 -10.30 -7.72 -1.51
C GLY A 32 -9.73 -6.32 -1.35
N VAL A 33 -8.65 -5.99 -2.04
CA VAL A 33 -8.01 -4.68 -1.94
C VAL A 33 -8.04 -3.99 -3.29
N GLU A 34 -8.16 -2.67 -3.27
CA GLU A 34 -8.00 -1.82 -4.45
C GLU A 34 -6.66 -1.12 -4.38
N THR A 35 -5.98 -1.01 -5.50
CA THR A 35 -4.61 -0.52 -5.56
C THR A 35 -4.46 0.63 -6.54
N ALA A 36 -3.70 1.64 -6.14
CA ALA A 36 -3.26 2.72 -6.99
C ALA A 36 -1.74 2.80 -6.97
N VAL A 37 -1.11 2.70 -8.14
CA VAL A 37 0.34 2.86 -8.24
C VAL A 37 0.64 4.35 -8.23
N LEU A 38 1.44 4.80 -7.26
CA LEU A 38 1.82 6.20 -7.13
C LEU A 38 3.18 6.49 -7.73
N TYR A 39 4.10 5.54 -7.66
CA TYR A 39 5.46 5.72 -8.17
C TYR A 39 6.01 4.37 -8.60
N GLY A 40 6.78 4.36 -9.69
CA GLY A 40 7.46 3.16 -10.16
C GLY A 40 6.53 2.13 -10.78
N ASP A 41 7.07 0.94 -10.97
CA ASP A 41 6.32 -0.18 -11.52
C ASP A 41 6.55 -1.40 -10.60
N PRO A 42 5.52 -1.81 -9.86
CA PRO A 42 5.68 -2.94 -8.93
C PRO A 42 6.10 -4.25 -9.59
N SER A 43 5.87 -4.41 -10.88
CA SER A 43 6.23 -5.64 -11.60
C SER A 43 7.70 -5.69 -11.99
N LYS A 44 8.47 -4.63 -11.74
CA LYS A 44 9.85 -4.50 -12.17
C LYS A 44 10.78 -4.27 -10.98
N PRO A 45 12.08 -4.52 -11.15
CA PRO A 45 13.06 -4.11 -10.13
C PRO A 45 13.02 -2.61 -9.91
N GLY A 46 13.26 -2.18 -8.68
CA GLY A 46 13.34 -0.78 -8.32
C GLY A 46 12.27 -0.36 -7.32
N LEU A 47 12.40 0.88 -6.89
CA LEU A 47 11.50 1.46 -5.91
C LEU A 47 10.09 1.62 -6.48
N TYR A 48 9.10 1.23 -5.71
CA TYR A 48 7.71 1.54 -6.04
C TYR A 48 6.94 2.00 -4.80
N VAL A 49 5.89 2.76 -5.03
CA VAL A 49 4.96 3.19 -3.99
C VAL A 49 3.55 2.92 -4.49
N VAL A 50 2.76 2.22 -3.69
CA VAL A 50 1.35 1.97 -3.97
C VAL A 50 0.49 2.41 -2.81
N ARG A 51 -0.70 2.90 -3.11
CA ARG A 51 -1.70 3.18 -2.09
C ARG A 51 -2.81 2.15 -2.22
N LEU A 52 -3.25 1.68 -1.08
CA LEU A 52 -4.16 0.54 -0.99
C LEU A 52 -5.43 0.99 -0.28
N LYS A 53 -6.57 0.53 -0.79
CA LYS A 53 -7.86 0.82 -0.19
C LYS A 53 -8.57 -0.49 0.08
N LEU A 54 -8.97 -0.68 1.32
CA LEU A 54 -9.88 -1.74 1.72
C LEU A 54 -11.26 -1.14 1.92
N PRO A 55 -12.23 -1.50 1.08
CA PRO A 55 -13.61 -1.10 1.34
C PRO A 55 -14.11 -1.64 2.68
N ALA A 56 -15.08 -0.97 3.27
CA ALA A 56 -15.67 -1.40 4.53
C ALA A 56 -16.13 -2.86 4.43
N GLY A 57 -15.73 -3.68 5.39
CA GLY A 57 -16.06 -5.11 5.43
C GLY A 57 -15.14 -6.01 4.61
N ALA A 58 -14.20 -5.44 3.86
CA ALA A 58 -13.30 -6.24 3.04
C ALA A 58 -12.28 -6.99 3.90
N LYS A 59 -11.88 -8.15 3.38
CA LYS A 59 -10.86 -9.00 4.01
C LYS A 59 -9.85 -9.40 2.94
N VAL A 60 -8.59 -9.48 3.32
CA VAL A 60 -7.55 -10.08 2.49
C VAL A 60 -7.03 -11.30 3.21
N MET A 61 -7.16 -12.45 2.55
CA MET A 61 -6.84 -13.74 3.14
C MET A 61 -5.33 -13.92 3.31
N PRO A 62 -4.88 -14.86 4.14
CA PRO A 62 -3.46 -15.06 4.41
C PRO A 62 -2.62 -15.20 3.16
N HIS A 63 -1.52 -14.47 3.12
CA HIS A 63 -0.62 -14.42 1.97
C HIS A 63 0.77 -13.93 2.40
N ILE A 64 1.73 -14.08 1.49
CA ILE A 64 3.08 -13.53 1.64
C ILE A 64 3.43 -12.71 0.40
N HIS A 65 4.43 -11.86 0.54
CA HIS A 65 5.02 -11.12 -0.58
C HIS A 65 6.49 -11.56 -0.71
N PRO A 66 6.76 -12.68 -1.38
CA PRO A 66 8.11 -13.24 -1.41
C PRO A 66 9.08 -12.32 -2.14
N GLY A 67 10.30 -12.23 -1.62
CA GLY A 67 11.35 -11.46 -2.25
C GLY A 67 11.35 -9.98 -1.92
N GLU A 68 10.41 -9.48 -1.13
CA GLU A 68 10.37 -8.06 -0.80
C GLU A 68 9.96 -7.84 0.66
N ALA A 69 10.56 -6.84 1.28
CA ALA A 69 10.11 -6.32 2.57
C ALA A 69 9.38 -5.01 2.29
N ARG A 70 8.15 -4.90 2.74
CA ARG A 70 7.32 -3.73 2.48
C ARG A 70 7.22 -2.87 3.72
N THR A 71 7.38 -1.56 3.54
CA THR A 71 7.13 -0.60 4.62
C THR A 71 5.75 0.01 4.41
N MET A 72 4.96 0.07 5.48
CA MET A 72 3.56 0.39 5.41
C MET A 72 3.21 1.52 6.37
N THR A 73 2.27 2.36 5.96
CA THR A 73 1.69 3.38 6.84
C THR A 73 0.19 3.42 6.63
N VAL A 74 -0.56 3.36 7.73
CA VAL A 74 -2.02 3.54 7.68
C VAL A 74 -2.31 5.03 7.58
N LEU A 75 -3.05 5.44 6.56
CA LEU A 75 -3.35 6.84 6.28
C LEU A 75 -4.72 7.25 6.81
N SER A 76 -5.73 6.39 6.71
CA SER A 76 -7.07 6.68 7.22
C SER A 76 -7.78 5.40 7.59
N GLY A 77 -8.70 5.49 8.53
CA GLY A 77 -9.40 4.34 9.07
C GLY A 77 -8.53 3.52 10.02
N THR A 78 -8.98 2.33 10.33
CA THR A 78 -8.25 1.38 11.17
C THR A 78 -8.08 0.08 10.41
N LEU A 79 -6.83 -0.28 10.15
CA LEU A 79 -6.50 -1.55 9.52
C LEU A 79 -6.38 -2.62 10.60
N TYR A 80 -7.10 -3.71 10.46
CA TYR A 80 -6.96 -4.85 11.36
C TYR A 80 -6.00 -5.85 10.73
N PHE A 81 -4.96 -6.20 11.46
CA PHE A 81 -3.82 -6.97 10.93
C PHE A 81 -3.56 -8.19 11.80
N GLY A 82 -3.39 -9.35 11.17
CA GLY A 82 -3.09 -10.59 11.86
C GLY A 82 -2.03 -11.40 11.15
N PHE A 83 -1.35 -12.26 11.91
CA PHE A 83 -0.31 -13.15 11.39
C PHE A 83 -0.78 -14.59 11.42
N GLY A 84 -0.41 -15.36 10.39
CA GLY A 84 -0.69 -16.77 10.32
C GLY A 84 -1.24 -17.19 8.97
N THR A 85 -1.45 -18.51 8.83
CA THR A 85 -1.91 -19.13 7.59
C THR A 85 -3.43 -19.34 7.56
N GLU A 86 -4.12 -19.00 8.64
CA GLU A 86 -5.57 -19.04 8.71
C GLU A 86 -6.10 -17.67 9.08
N PHE A 87 -7.17 -17.24 8.44
CA PHE A 87 -7.84 -16.01 8.81
C PHE A 87 -8.56 -16.24 10.14
N ASP A 88 -8.07 -15.59 11.19
CA ASP A 88 -8.57 -15.75 12.54
C ASP A 88 -8.84 -14.34 13.12
N GLU A 89 -10.12 -14.03 13.28
CA GLU A 89 -10.50 -12.71 13.78
C GLU A 89 -9.95 -12.40 15.18
N THR A 90 -9.71 -13.43 15.98
CA THR A 90 -9.17 -13.22 17.34
C THR A 90 -7.72 -12.77 17.32
N LYS A 91 -7.02 -12.94 16.19
CA LYS A 91 -5.64 -12.52 16.04
C LYS A 91 -5.50 -11.14 15.41
N LEU A 92 -6.59 -10.55 14.96
CA LEU A 92 -6.55 -9.23 14.35
C LEU A 92 -6.29 -8.17 15.41
N LYS A 93 -5.30 -7.33 15.14
CA LYS A 93 -4.90 -6.22 15.99
C LYS A 93 -5.17 -4.91 15.27
N PRO A 94 -5.78 -3.91 15.93
CA PRO A 94 -6.09 -2.65 15.27
C PRO A 94 -4.85 -1.79 15.05
N TYR A 95 -4.65 -1.35 13.82
CA TYR A 95 -3.62 -0.39 13.43
C TYR A 95 -4.34 0.89 13.01
N PRO A 96 -4.44 1.90 13.89
CA PRO A 96 -5.11 3.16 13.53
C PRO A 96 -4.28 3.99 12.56
N ALA A 97 -4.90 5.04 12.02
CA ALA A 97 -4.22 5.98 11.14
C ALA A 97 -2.94 6.51 11.82
N GLY A 98 -1.86 6.58 11.05
CA GLY A 98 -0.55 6.97 11.55
C GLY A 98 0.34 5.80 11.96
N THR A 99 -0.19 4.59 12.03
CA THR A 99 0.61 3.41 12.36
C THR A 99 1.58 3.09 11.23
N PHE A 100 2.84 2.88 11.58
CA PHE A 100 3.87 2.37 10.69
C PHE A 100 4.16 0.92 11.02
N PHE A 101 4.27 0.07 9.99
CA PHE A 101 4.61 -1.34 10.19
C PHE A 101 5.32 -1.89 8.96
N THR A 102 5.85 -3.09 9.09
CA THR A 102 6.50 -3.78 7.97
C THR A 102 5.83 -5.11 7.70
N GLU A 103 5.87 -5.51 6.42
CA GLU A 103 5.49 -6.86 6.01
C GLU A 103 6.75 -7.54 5.50
N LEU A 104 7.20 -8.57 6.22
CA LEU A 104 8.40 -9.32 5.85
C LEU A 104 8.04 -10.40 4.84
N PRO A 105 8.98 -10.77 3.94
CA PRO A 105 8.65 -11.57 2.77
C PRO A 105 8.10 -12.97 3.06
N THR A 106 8.47 -13.57 4.17
CA THR A 106 8.09 -14.96 4.45
C THR A 106 7.09 -15.11 5.60
N THR A 107 6.56 -14.01 6.11
CA THR A 107 5.62 -14.04 7.24
C THR A 107 4.20 -13.93 6.73
N PRO A 108 3.40 -15.01 6.77
CA PRO A 108 2.00 -14.95 6.35
C PRO A 108 1.22 -13.97 7.20
N HIS A 109 0.38 -13.18 6.53
CA HIS A 109 -0.44 -12.18 7.20
C HIS A 109 -1.78 -12.04 6.49
N PHE A 110 -2.74 -11.47 7.21
CA PHE A 110 -4.08 -11.21 6.70
C PHE A 110 -4.61 -9.92 7.30
N VAL A 111 -5.53 -9.27 6.61
CA VAL A 111 -6.05 -7.97 7.04
C VAL A 111 -7.55 -7.88 6.85
N ALA A 112 -8.15 -6.92 7.55
CA ALA A 112 -9.57 -6.64 7.41
C ALA A 112 -9.86 -5.16 7.67
N ALA A 113 -10.93 -4.67 7.03
CA ALA A 113 -11.51 -3.36 7.31
C ALA A 113 -12.85 -3.60 8.00
N LYS A 114 -12.88 -3.49 9.33
CA LYS A 114 -14.06 -3.89 10.11
C LYS A 114 -15.07 -2.77 10.28
N GLU A 115 -14.61 -1.55 10.54
CA GLU A 115 -15.50 -0.45 10.90
C GLU A 115 -15.73 0.55 9.78
N GLY A 116 -15.02 0.44 8.70
CA GLY A 116 -15.12 1.37 7.60
C GLY A 116 -13.98 1.19 6.65
N GLU A 117 -13.95 2.03 5.63
CA GLU A 117 -12.89 2.01 4.64
C GLU A 117 -11.54 2.30 5.27
N VAL A 118 -10.50 1.64 4.80
CA VAL A 118 -9.12 1.85 5.25
C VAL A 118 -8.27 2.20 4.05
N ILE A 119 -7.43 3.22 4.21
CA ILE A 119 -6.42 3.59 3.21
C ILE A 119 -5.05 3.47 3.86
N PHE A 120 -4.15 2.75 3.21
CA PHE A 120 -2.79 2.58 3.69
C PHE A 120 -1.84 2.56 2.50
N GLN A 121 -0.55 2.74 2.76
CA GLN A 121 0.42 2.94 1.69
C GLN A 121 1.62 2.04 1.92
N ALA A 122 2.10 1.47 0.83
CA ALA A 122 3.26 0.59 0.83
C ALA A 122 4.38 1.17 -0.01
N THR A 123 5.60 1.08 0.50
CA THR A 123 6.82 1.40 -0.23
C THR A 123 7.73 0.20 -0.17
N SER A 124 8.28 -0.20 -1.31
CA SER A 124 9.14 -1.37 -1.37
C SER A 124 10.04 -1.32 -2.62
N ILE A 125 10.87 -2.33 -2.74
CA ILE A 125 11.70 -2.57 -3.93
C ILE A 125 11.11 -3.76 -4.68
N GLY A 126 10.70 -3.53 -5.91
CA GLY A 126 10.15 -4.60 -6.75
C GLY A 126 11.19 -5.58 -7.26
N PRO A 127 10.76 -6.63 -7.94
CA PRO A 127 9.37 -6.87 -8.33
C PRO A 127 8.51 -7.36 -7.16
N SER A 128 7.25 -6.96 -7.18
CA SER A 128 6.27 -7.33 -6.17
C SER A 128 5.45 -8.53 -6.62
N GLY A 129 5.04 -9.32 -5.66
CA GLY A 129 4.13 -10.44 -5.91
C GLY A 129 3.36 -10.79 -4.65
N MET A 130 2.39 -11.67 -4.79
CA MET A 130 1.56 -12.12 -3.70
C MET A 130 1.26 -13.59 -3.90
N ILE A 131 1.54 -14.40 -2.89
CA ILE A 131 1.26 -15.83 -2.91
C ILE A 131 0.33 -16.13 -1.75
N ASP A 132 -0.79 -16.77 -2.04
CA ASP A 132 -1.74 -17.16 -1.02
C ASP A 132 -1.11 -18.22 -0.10
N SER A 133 -1.41 -18.10 1.20
CA SER A 133 -0.84 -18.95 2.24
C SER A 133 -1.93 -19.69 3.03
N HIS A 134 -3.12 -19.78 2.46
CA HIS A 134 -4.24 -20.44 3.13
C HIS A 134 -4.75 -21.63 2.35
#